data_9d7c7bc00797b1608a53bc3292a04a9d
#
_entry.id   9d7c7bc00797b1608a53bc3292a04a9d
#
_cell.length_a   1.000
_cell.length_b   1.000
_cell.length_c   1.000
_cell.angle_alpha   90.00
_cell.angle_beta   90.00
_cell.angle_gamma   90.00
#
_symmetry.space_group_name_H-M   'P 1'
#
loop_
_entity.id
_entity.type
_entity.pdbx_description
1 polymer ?
#
loop_
_entity_poly.entity_id
_entity_poly.type
_entity_poly.pdbx_seq_one_letter_code
_entity_poly.pdbx_strand_id
1 'polypeptide(L)'
;MRDVRVLLIGGTSHVGKSTLGRALAAKLGGEYMSTDSLARHPGRPWATSSGPFPGHLRTHYLSLSVDELTTEQLRHYQRLWPRIKAMAAARAADTGAGRLILEGSGVLPRHAAALESSAAVWLTASADVLRDRIYSQSRFHELAPEEKAIVEKFLGRTKRFDQLILNVVTSLGLASVDTSTAPPTAELVEQCLRAIG
;
A
#
# COMPACT_ATOMS: atom_id res chain seq x y z
N MET A 1 -22.62 -3.85 4.53
CA MET A 1 -21.71 -2.87 5.18
C MET A 1 -22.14 -2.34 6.56
N ARG A 2 -23.33 -2.64 7.09
CA ARG A 2 -23.77 -2.08 8.40
C ARG A 2 -22.86 -2.49 9.56
N ASP A 3 -22.27 -3.70 9.55
CA ASP A 3 -21.47 -4.25 10.64
C ASP A 3 -19.95 -4.17 10.43
N VAL A 4 -19.49 -3.63 9.30
CA VAL A 4 -18.04 -3.48 9.02
C VAL A 4 -17.49 -2.28 9.79
N ARG A 5 -16.64 -2.54 10.78
CA ARG A 5 -15.99 -1.51 11.60
C ARG A 5 -14.57 -1.18 11.16
N VAL A 6 -13.95 -2.11 10.45
CA VAL A 6 -12.58 -1.94 9.93
C VAL A 6 -12.58 -2.14 8.43
N LEU A 7 -12.12 -1.14 7.69
CA LEU A 7 -11.90 -1.22 6.26
C LEU A 7 -10.40 -1.22 5.98
N LEU A 8 -9.93 -2.27 5.34
CA LEU A 8 -8.54 -2.48 4.98
C LEU A 8 -8.31 -2.16 3.51
N ILE A 9 -7.29 -1.34 3.22
CA ILE A 9 -6.92 -1.00 1.83
C ILE A 9 -5.50 -1.45 1.60
N GLY A 10 -5.34 -2.50 0.79
CA GLY A 10 -4.05 -3.05 0.38
C GLY A 10 -3.58 -2.58 -0.99
N GLY A 11 -2.43 -3.07 -1.39
CA GLY A 11 -1.82 -2.80 -2.70
C GLY A 11 -0.40 -2.27 -2.60
N THR A 12 0.29 -2.23 -3.72
CA THR A 12 1.68 -1.77 -3.80
C THR A 12 1.82 -0.26 -3.64
N SER A 13 3.05 0.25 -3.66
CA SER A 13 3.32 1.69 -3.64
C SER A 13 2.75 2.38 -4.89
N HIS A 14 2.34 3.63 -4.78
CA HIS A 14 1.84 4.48 -5.90
C HIS A 14 0.50 4.08 -6.55
N VAL A 15 -0.25 3.13 -5.99
CA VAL A 15 -1.60 2.77 -6.49
C VAL A 15 -2.73 3.68 -5.97
N GLY A 16 -2.46 4.66 -5.10
CA GLY A 16 -3.47 5.62 -4.63
C GLY A 16 -4.13 5.29 -3.28
N LYS A 17 -3.63 4.31 -2.52
CA LYS A 17 -4.22 3.87 -1.23
C LYS A 17 -4.50 5.01 -0.25
N SER A 18 -3.52 5.89 -0.04
CA SER A 18 -3.66 6.98 0.94
C SER A 18 -4.70 8.03 0.53
N THR A 19 -4.84 8.28 -0.78
CA THR A 19 -5.87 9.17 -1.32
C THR A 19 -7.25 8.56 -1.08
N LEU A 20 -7.43 7.29 -1.46
CA LEU A 20 -8.67 6.56 -1.23
C LEU A 20 -8.99 6.45 0.26
N GLY A 21 -8.02 6.10 1.10
CA GLY A 21 -8.22 5.92 2.54
C GLY A 21 -8.75 7.17 3.22
N ARG A 22 -8.18 8.33 2.92
CA ARG A 22 -8.67 9.62 3.45
C ARG A 22 -10.07 9.95 2.94
N ALA A 23 -10.34 9.72 1.65
CA ALA A 23 -11.65 9.99 1.08
C ALA A 23 -12.74 9.08 1.68
N LEU A 24 -12.43 7.79 1.89
CA LEU A 24 -13.33 6.85 2.56
C LEU A 24 -13.57 7.23 4.02
N ALA A 25 -12.54 7.64 4.74
CA ALA A 25 -12.68 8.10 6.12
C ALA A 25 -13.60 9.31 6.21
N ALA A 26 -13.42 10.29 5.33
CA ALA A 26 -14.30 11.46 5.26
C ALA A 26 -15.75 11.07 4.90
N LYS A 27 -15.95 10.19 3.91
CA LYS A 27 -17.29 9.77 3.47
C LYS A 27 -18.03 8.93 4.52
N LEU A 28 -17.32 8.05 5.22
CA LEU A 28 -17.90 7.10 6.17
C LEU A 28 -17.92 7.61 7.62
N GLY A 29 -17.41 8.81 7.88
CA GLY A 29 -17.27 9.37 9.22
C GLY A 29 -16.34 8.53 10.10
N GLY A 30 -15.21 8.05 9.52
CA GLY A 30 -14.27 7.16 10.18
C GLY A 30 -12.91 7.81 10.44
N GLU A 31 -12.06 7.10 11.18
CA GLU A 31 -10.66 7.44 11.40
C GLU A 31 -9.78 6.85 10.29
N TYR A 32 -8.83 7.63 9.78
CA TYR A 32 -7.84 7.18 8.80
C TYR A 32 -6.51 6.88 9.47
N MET A 33 -5.90 5.74 9.13
CA MET A 33 -4.55 5.40 9.56
C MET A 33 -3.77 4.69 8.46
N SER A 34 -2.49 5.05 8.30
CA SER A 34 -1.57 4.34 7.42
C SER A 34 -0.71 3.35 8.19
N THR A 35 -0.53 2.12 7.68
CA THR A 35 0.39 1.13 8.25
C THR A 35 1.84 1.57 8.18
N ASP A 36 2.18 2.51 7.30
CA ASP A 36 3.54 3.07 7.20
C ASP A 36 3.93 3.86 8.48
N SER A 37 2.94 4.32 9.27
CA SER A 37 3.17 4.98 10.56
C SER A 37 3.54 4.00 11.68
N LEU A 38 3.34 2.69 11.49
CA LEU A 38 3.52 1.68 12.53
C LEU A 38 4.97 1.21 12.69
N ALA A 39 5.80 1.37 11.68
CA ALA A 39 7.21 1.02 11.74
C ALA A 39 8.02 1.77 10.69
N ARG A 40 9.30 2.00 11.00
CA ARG A 40 10.24 2.54 10.01
C ARG A 40 10.55 1.48 8.96
N HIS A 41 10.38 1.84 7.69
CA HIS A 41 10.71 1.04 6.52
C HIS A 41 11.65 1.87 5.64
N PRO A 42 12.65 1.26 4.94
CA PRO A 42 13.33 1.94 3.85
C PRO A 42 12.30 2.28 2.77
N GLY A 43 11.68 3.41 2.91
CA GLY A 43 10.58 3.87 2.06
C GLY A 43 11.06 4.22 0.66
N ARG A 44 10.48 5.26 0.11
CA ARG A 44 10.90 5.85 -1.17
C ARG A 44 12.23 6.52 -0.98
N PRO A 45 13.29 6.19 -1.76
CA PRO A 45 14.63 6.75 -1.59
C PRO A 45 14.66 8.29 -1.70
N TRP A 46 13.73 8.87 -2.45
CA TRP A 46 13.61 10.31 -2.70
C TRP A 46 12.69 11.06 -1.71
N ALA A 47 12.05 10.38 -0.75
CA ALA A 47 11.00 10.98 0.07
C ALA A 47 11.50 11.96 1.16
N THR A 48 12.78 11.98 1.45
CA THR A 48 13.34 12.68 2.63
C THR A 48 14.39 13.74 2.32
N SER A 49 14.75 13.97 1.04
CA SER A 49 15.85 14.86 0.72
C SER A 49 15.56 15.83 -0.41
N SER A 50 15.88 17.09 -0.18
CA SER A 50 16.15 18.07 -1.23
C SER A 50 17.59 17.96 -1.79
N GLY A 51 18.29 16.83 -1.50
CA GLY A 51 19.67 16.53 -1.86
C GLY A 51 19.85 15.07 -2.24
N PRO A 52 21.09 14.57 -2.33
CA PRO A 52 21.41 13.19 -2.67
C PRO A 52 20.69 12.18 -1.76
N PHE A 53 20.34 11.02 -2.30
CA PHE A 53 19.67 9.97 -1.52
C PHE A 53 20.52 9.55 -0.31
N PRO A 54 19.92 9.33 0.86
CA PRO A 54 20.66 8.94 2.08
C PRO A 54 21.54 7.70 1.87
N GLY A 55 22.76 7.73 2.39
CA GLY A 55 23.76 6.67 2.15
C GLY A 55 23.28 5.26 2.51
N HIS A 56 22.53 5.11 3.62
CA HIS A 56 21.97 3.81 4.01
C HIS A 56 20.95 3.28 3.01
N LEU A 57 20.16 4.15 2.36
CA LEU A 57 19.22 3.74 1.30
C LEU A 57 19.97 3.39 0.01
N ARG A 58 21.01 4.15 -0.34
CA ARG A 58 21.88 3.84 -1.48
C ARG A 58 22.48 2.45 -1.32
N THR A 59 23.13 2.17 -0.20
CA THR A 59 23.69 0.85 0.10
C THR A 59 22.62 -0.23 0.01
N HIS A 60 21.48 -0.05 0.67
CA HIS A 60 20.39 -1.05 0.66
C HIS A 60 19.90 -1.39 -0.76
N TYR A 61 19.58 -0.36 -1.58
CA TYR A 61 19.08 -0.61 -2.92
C TYR A 61 20.14 -1.11 -3.90
N LEU A 62 21.38 -0.67 -3.79
CA LEU A 62 22.45 -1.07 -4.75
C LEU A 62 22.98 -2.46 -4.45
N SER A 63 23.08 -2.88 -3.17
CA SER A 63 23.61 -4.18 -2.79
C SER A 63 22.67 -5.36 -3.01
N LEU A 64 21.35 -5.13 -3.04
CA LEU A 64 20.37 -6.20 -3.13
C LEU A 64 19.78 -6.32 -4.54
N SER A 65 19.44 -7.54 -4.95
CA SER A 65 18.62 -7.80 -6.13
C SER A 65 17.16 -7.40 -5.90
N VAL A 66 16.37 -7.32 -6.96
CA VAL A 66 14.93 -7.03 -6.89
C VAL A 66 14.19 -8.08 -6.06
N ASP A 67 14.56 -9.36 -6.18
CA ASP A 67 13.92 -10.45 -5.44
C ASP A 67 14.28 -10.41 -3.94
N GLU A 68 15.53 -10.06 -3.59
CA GLU A 68 15.94 -9.85 -2.21
C GLU A 68 15.21 -8.67 -1.57
N LEU A 69 15.15 -7.52 -2.27
CA LEU A 69 14.39 -6.34 -1.83
C LEU A 69 12.91 -6.67 -1.60
N THR A 70 12.31 -7.47 -2.49
CA THR A 70 10.91 -7.89 -2.36
C THR A 70 10.72 -8.83 -1.18
N THR A 71 11.66 -9.76 -0.98
CA THR A 71 11.65 -10.71 0.13
C THR A 71 11.77 -9.99 1.48
N GLU A 72 12.68 -9.02 1.58
CA GLU A 72 12.82 -8.19 2.79
C GLU A 72 11.57 -7.36 3.09
N GLN A 73 10.96 -6.81 2.04
CA GLN A 73 9.69 -6.07 2.17
C GLN A 73 8.57 -6.97 2.71
N LEU A 74 8.42 -8.18 2.16
CA LEU A 74 7.42 -9.14 2.65
C LEU A 74 7.67 -9.55 4.10
N ARG A 75 8.92 -9.84 4.48
CA ARG A 75 9.29 -10.16 5.87
C ARG A 75 8.99 -9.00 6.81
N HIS A 76 9.24 -7.75 6.37
CA HIS A 76 8.89 -6.56 7.15
C HIS A 76 7.39 -6.49 7.41
N TYR A 77 6.55 -6.67 6.41
CA TYR A 77 5.09 -6.64 6.55
C TYR A 77 4.56 -7.81 7.37
N GLN A 78 5.14 -8.99 7.26
CA GLN A 78 4.79 -10.13 8.12
C GLN A 78 5.07 -9.84 9.60
N ARG A 79 6.22 -9.21 9.91
CA ARG A 79 6.54 -8.78 11.30
C ARG A 79 5.61 -7.68 11.80
N LEU A 80 5.10 -6.85 10.92
CA LEU A 80 4.17 -5.76 11.26
C LEU A 80 2.74 -6.27 11.50
N TRP A 81 2.38 -7.41 10.91
CA TRP A 81 1.03 -7.92 10.90
C TRP A 81 0.39 -8.12 12.29
N PRO A 82 1.05 -8.67 13.32
CA PRO A 82 0.46 -8.78 14.65
C PRO A 82 -0.06 -7.45 15.21
N ARG A 83 0.65 -6.36 14.93
CA ARG A 83 0.24 -5.00 15.33
C ARG A 83 -0.98 -4.52 14.57
N ILE A 84 -1.02 -4.73 13.25
CA ILE A 84 -2.18 -4.43 12.41
C ILE A 84 -3.41 -5.22 12.90
N LYS A 85 -3.25 -6.52 13.16
CA LYS A 85 -4.31 -7.39 13.69
C LYS A 85 -4.86 -6.91 15.03
N ALA A 86 -3.97 -6.56 15.96
CA ALA A 86 -4.38 -6.07 17.27
C ALA A 86 -5.20 -4.76 17.17
N MET A 87 -4.78 -3.83 16.30
CA MET A 87 -5.51 -2.57 16.08
C MET A 87 -6.88 -2.80 15.45
N ALA A 88 -6.96 -3.67 14.45
CA ALA A 88 -8.22 -4.04 13.81
C ALA A 88 -9.18 -4.71 14.83
N ALA A 89 -8.68 -5.65 15.63
CA ALA A 89 -9.46 -6.34 16.65
C ALA A 89 -9.95 -5.37 17.73
N ALA A 90 -9.11 -4.47 18.23
CA ALA A 90 -9.50 -3.46 19.20
C ALA A 90 -10.63 -2.56 18.67
N ARG A 91 -10.52 -2.09 17.40
CA ARG A 91 -11.57 -1.30 16.77
C ARG A 91 -12.86 -2.08 16.55
N ALA A 92 -12.78 -3.35 16.15
CA ALA A 92 -13.95 -4.20 15.96
C ALA A 92 -14.72 -4.42 17.29
N ALA A 93 -14.01 -4.53 18.40
CA ALA A 93 -14.59 -4.71 19.74
C ALA A 93 -15.18 -3.42 20.35
N ASP A 94 -14.67 -2.24 19.95
CA ASP A 94 -15.14 -0.95 20.49
C ASP A 94 -16.39 -0.48 19.77
N THR A 95 -17.56 -0.77 20.34
CA THR A 95 -18.86 -0.38 19.76
C THR A 95 -19.13 1.12 19.83
N GLY A 96 -18.44 1.87 20.67
CA GLY A 96 -18.56 3.33 20.79
C GLY A 96 -17.71 4.10 19.77
N ALA A 97 -16.65 3.49 19.24
CA ALA A 97 -15.79 4.13 18.26
C ALA A 97 -16.38 4.12 16.84
N GLY A 98 -16.02 5.12 16.04
CA GLY A 98 -16.28 5.15 14.60
C GLY A 98 -15.52 4.07 13.82
N ARG A 99 -15.73 3.99 12.50
CA ARG A 99 -14.98 3.08 11.62
C ARG A 99 -13.50 3.40 11.59
N LEU A 100 -12.66 2.37 11.41
CA LEU A 100 -11.24 2.52 11.11
C LEU A 100 -10.99 2.19 9.65
N ILE A 101 -10.40 3.14 8.92
CA ILE A 101 -9.88 2.93 7.58
C ILE A 101 -8.37 2.79 7.69
N LEU A 102 -7.86 1.58 7.53
CA LEU A 102 -6.46 1.25 7.67
C LEU A 102 -5.86 0.89 6.31
N GLU A 103 -4.90 1.68 5.84
CA GLU A 103 -4.30 1.45 4.53
C GLU A 103 -2.80 1.17 4.60
N GLY A 104 -2.29 0.45 3.62
CA GLY A 104 -0.86 0.29 3.41
C GLY A 104 -0.49 -1.00 2.70
N SER A 105 0.76 -1.04 2.23
CA SER A 105 1.29 -2.25 1.61
C SER A 105 1.48 -3.41 2.61
N GLY A 106 1.44 -3.11 3.91
CA GLY A 106 1.42 -4.10 4.99
C GLY A 106 0.08 -4.85 5.15
N VAL A 107 -0.99 -4.43 4.46
CA VAL A 107 -2.26 -5.16 4.41
C VAL A 107 -2.10 -6.36 3.46
N LEU A 108 -1.62 -7.48 4.01
CA LEU A 108 -1.36 -8.70 3.26
C LEU A 108 -2.66 -9.51 3.05
N PRO A 109 -2.97 -9.98 1.82
CA PRO A 109 -4.28 -10.58 1.50
C PRO A 109 -4.65 -11.78 2.37
N ARG A 110 -3.77 -12.77 2.50
CA ARG A 110 -4.05 -13.97 3.33
C ARG A 110 -4.36 -13.65 4.78
N HIS A 111 -3.69 -12.64 5.31
CA HIS A 111 -3.88 -12.23 6.69
C HIS A 111 -5.16 -11.40 6.86
N ALA A 112 -5.44 -10.50 5.93
CA ALA A 112 -6.64 -9.67 5.97
C ALA A 112 -7.91 -10.50 5.78
N ALA A 113 -7.89 -11.51 4.90
CA ALA A 113 -9.01 -12.43 4.71
C ALA A 113 -9.39 -13.23 5.96
N ALA A 114 -8.49 -13.37 6.92
CA ALA A 114 -8.75 -14.08 8.19
C ALA A 114 -9.23 -13.15 9.32
N LEU A 115 -9.47 -11.86 9.06
CA LEU A 115 -9.98 -10.91 10.05
C LEU A 115 -11.50 -10.85 10.01
N GLU A 116 -12.14 -11.22 11.10
CA GLU A 116 -13.57 -11.05 11.29
C GLU A 116 -13.96 -9.57 11.41
N SER A 117 -15.20 -9.23 11.10
CA SER A 117 -15.77 -7.87 11.20
C SER A 117 -14.99 -6.79 10.41
N SER A 118 -14.23 -7.21 9.39
CA SER A 118 -13.52 -6.31 8.48
C SER A 118 -13.93 -6.54 7.03
N ALA A 119 -13.79 -5.48 6.22
CA ALA A 119 -13.81 -5.59 4.76
C ALA A 119 -12.44 -5.17 4.21
N ALA A 120 -12.06 -5.71 3.08
CA ALA A 120 -10.76 -5.41 2.49
C ALA A 120 -10.85 -5.25 0.98
N VAL A 121 -10.08 -4.31 0.43
CA VAL A 121 -9.94 -4.09 -1.01
C VAL A 121 -8.47 -3.84 -1.36
N TRP A 122 -8.04 -4.37 -2.50
CA TRP A 122 -6.68 -4.14 -3.02
C TRP A 122 -6.73 -3.24 -4.24
N LEU A 123 -5.95 -2.15 -4.17
CA LEU A 123 -5.73 -1.31 -5.34
C LEU A 123 -4.58 -1.85 -6.16
N THR A 124 -4.77 -1.85 -7.47
CA THR A 124 -3.79 -2.27 -8.47
C THR A 124 -3.58 -1.18 -9.50
N ALA A 125 -2.51 -1.25 -10.26
CA ALA A 125 -2.29 -0.42 -11.44
C ALA A 125 -1.37 -1.13 -12.43
N SER A 126 -1.49 -0.81 -13.73
CA SER A 126 -0.60 -1.37 -14.73
C SER A 126 0.88 -1.01 -14.48
N ALA A 127 1.78 -1.83 -14.98
CA ALA A 127 3.23 -1.63 -14.82
C ALA A 127 3.71 -0.29 -15.39
N ASP A 128 3.08 0.20 -16.46
CA ASP A 128 3.40 1.49 -17.07
C ASP A 128 2.92 2.65 -16.21
N VAL A 129 1.71 2.58 -15.69
CA VAL A 129 1.18 3.60 -14.77
C VAL A 129 2.00 3.67 -13.47
N LEU A 130 2.43 2.54 -12.92
CA LEU A 130 3.32 2.50 -11.77
C LEU A 130 4.67 3.16 -12.09
N ARG A 131 5.26 2.87 -13.25
CA ARG A 131 6.50 3.49 -13.71
C ARG A 131 6.35 5.01 -13.80
N ASP A 132 5.32 5.47 -14.51
CA ASP A 132 5.12 6.89 -14.76
C ASP A 132 4.89 7.69 -13.48
N ARG A 133 4.12 7.13 -12.53
CA ARG A 133 3.91 7.73 -11.21
C ARG A 133 5.20 7.78 -10.38
N ILE A 134 6.00 6.70 -10.41
CA ILE A 134 7.29 6.63 -9.70
C ILE A 134 8.29 7.60 -10.30
N TYR A 135 8.40 7.65 -11.63
CA TYR A 135 9.31 8.56 -12.33
C TYR A 135 8.95 10.03 -12.11
N SER A 136 7.66 10.36 -12.19
CA SER A 136 7.17 11.70 -11.89
C SER A 136 7.51 12.10 -10.45
N GLN A 137 7.19 11.25 -9.48
CA GLN A 137 7.38 11.58 -8.06
C GLN A 137 8.86 11.64 -7.64
N SER A 138 9.71 10.82 -8.27
CA SER A 138 11.16 10.84 -8.02
C SER A 138 11.91 11.92 -8.79
N ARG A 139 11.25 12.62 -9.72
CA ARG A 139 11.88 13.51 -10.71
C ARG A 139 12.99 12.78 -11.49
N PHE A 140 12.70 11.55 -11.92
CA PHE A 140 13.66 10.59 -12.46
C PHE A 140 14.62 11.17 -13.49
N HIS A 141 14.14 12.01 -14.40
CA HIS A 141 14.95 12.56 -15.49
C HIS A 141 16.07 13.51 -15.01
N GLU A 142 15.89 14.12 -13.83
CA GLU A 142 16.83 15.06 -13.21
C GLU A 142 17.89 14.37 -12.32
N LEU A 143 17.71 13.07 -12.03
CA LEU A 143 18.57 12.31 -11.12
C LEU A 143 19.93 11.98 -11.76
N ALA A 144 20.95 11.84 -10.91
CA ALA A 144 22.23 11.28 -11.28
C ALA A 144 22.11 9.80 -11.68
N PRO A 145 23.05 9.23 -12.47
CA PRO A 145 22.96 7.84 -12.94
C PRO A 145 22.76 6.81 -11.84
N GLU A 146 23.47 6.94 -10.71
CA GLU A 146 23.34 6.03 -9.58
C GLU A 146 21.95 6.13 -8.91
N GLU A 147 21.42 7.33 -8.76
CA GLU A 147 20.07 7.55 -8.20
C GLU A 147 18.99 6.99 -9.12
N LYS A 148 19.17 7.11 -10.44
CA LYS A 148 18.31 6.45 -11.44
C LYS A 148 18.32 4.94 -11.24
N ALA A 149 19.48 4.31 -11.05
CA ALA A 149 19.58 2.89 -10.78
C ALA A 149 18.83 2.48 -9.50
N ILE A 150 18.85 3.30 -8.46
CA ILE A 150 18.10 3.08 -7.22
C ILE A 150 16.60 3.17 -7.46
N VAL A 151 16.14 4.16 -8.22
CA VAL A 151 14.71 4.30 -8.57
C VAL A 151 14.23 3.11 -9.42
N GLU A 152 15.05 2.64 -10.36
CA GLU A 152 14.76 1.42 -11.15
C GLU A 152 14.65 0.18 -10.27
N LYS A 153 15.53 0.01 -9.29
CA LYS A 153 15.44 -1.08 -8.31
C LYS A 153 14.16 -0.98 -7.47
N PHE A 154 13.79 0.23 -7.03
CA PHE A 154 12.53 0.48 -6.34
C PHE A 154 11.32 0.13 -7.23
N LEU A 155 11.34 0.52 -8.50
CA LEU A 155 10.29 0.20 -9.47
C LEU A 155 10.19 -1.32 -9.69
N GLY A 156 11.32 -1.99 -9.89
CA GLY A 156 11.37 -3.45 -10.04
C GLY A 156 10.76 -4.17 -8.84
N ARG A 157 11.17 -3.79 -7.62
CA ARG A 157 10.59 -4.31 -6.37
C ARG A 157 9.08 -4.03 -6.28
N THR A 158 8.64 -2.83 -6.66
CA THR A 158 7.23 -2.45 -6.62
C THR A 158 6.39 -3.32 -7.55
N LYS A 159 6.84 -3.53 -8.79
CA LYS A 159 6.19 -4.41 -9.77
C LYS A 159 6.17 -5.86 -9.29
N ARG A 160 7.28 -6.36 -8.76
CA ARG A 160 7.38 -7.73 -8.25
C ARG A 160 6.44 -7.97 -7.07
N PHE A 161 6.38 -7.03 -6.14
CA PHE A 161 5.46 -7.09 -5.00
C PHE A 161 4.00 -7.03 -5.46
N ASP A 162 3.66 -6.14 -6.40
CA ASP A 162 2.31 -6.02 -6.96
C ASP A 162 1.85 -7.35 -7.56
N GLN A 163 2.68 -7.98 -8.38
CA GLN A 163 2.39 -9.28 -8.99
C GLN A 163 2.12 -10.37 -7.95
N LEU A 164 2.94 -10.42 -6.88
CA LEU A 164 2.76 -11.41 -5.80
C LEU A 164 1.44 -11.18 -5.05
N ILE A 165 1.12 -9.93 -4.75
CA ILE A 165 -0.14 -9.58 -4.04
C ILE A 165 -1.34 -9.88 -4.93
N LEU A 166 -1.32 -9.48 -6.20
CA LEU A 166 -2.40 -9.75 -7.16
C LEU A 166 -2.69 -11.24 -7.32
N ASN A 167 -1.66 -12.06 -7.45
CA ASN A 167 -1.82 -13.51 -7.54
C ASN A 167 -2.58 -14.07 -6.32
N VAL A 168 -2.28 -13.58 -5.12
CA VAL A 168 -2.98 -14.02 -3.90
C VAL A 168 -4.40 -13.46 -3.84
N VAL A 169 -4.60 -12.19 -4.17
CA VAL A 169 -5.93 -11.54 -4.21
C VAL A 169 -6.86 -12.32 -5.15
N THR A 170 -6.39 -12.60 -6.37
CA THR A 170 -7.14 -13.36 -7.37
C THR A 170 -7.42 -14.80 -6.90
N SER A 171 -6.40 -15.51 -6.36
CA SER A 171 -6.56 -16.89 -5.91
C SER A 171 -7.54 -17.05 -4.75
N LEU A 172 -7.73 -16.01 -3.96
CA LEU A 172 -8.67 -15.98 -2.83
C LEU A 172 -10.02 -15.34 -3.17
N GLY A 173 -10.22 -14.87 -4.41
CA GLY A 173 -11.44 -14.18 -4.83
C GLY A 173 -11.69 -12.87 -4.07
N LEU A 174 -10.63 -12.17 -3.64
CA LEU A 174 -10.75 -10.96 -2.85
C LEU A 174 -11.01 -9.74 -3.74
N ALA A 175 -11.66 -8.73 -3.16
CA ALA A 175 -11.99 -7.49 -3.86
C ALA A 175 -10.74 -6.73 -4.32
N SER A 176 -10.71 -6.33 -5.59
CA SER A 176 -9.66 -5.47 -6.14
C SER A 176 -10.24 -4.41 -7.07
N VAL A 177 -9.56 -3.27 -7.15
CA VAL A 177 -9.92 -2.16 -8.03
C VAL A 177 -8.67 -1.68 -8.76
N ASP A 178 -8.76 -1.62 -10.09
CA ASP A 178 -7.71 -1.09 -10.95
C ASP A 178 -7.75 0.44 -10.99
N THR A 179 -6.62 1.06 -10.72
CA THR A 179 -6.44 2.53 -10.72
C THR A 179 -5.64 3.01 -11.94
N SER A 180 -5.46 2.19 -12.96
CA SER A 180 -4.67 2.53 -14.16
C SER A 180 -5.27 3.70 -14.94
N THR A 181 -6.59 3.83 -14.98
CA THR A 181 -7.28 4.92 -15.66
C THR A 181 -7.27 6.23 -14.86
N ALA A 182 -6.66 6.23 -13.65
CA ALA A 182 -6.65 7.37 -12.74
C ALA A 182 -8.06 8.00 -12.53
N PRO A 183 -9.08 7.20 -12.14
CA PRO A 183 -10.44 7.73 -12.00
C PRO A 183 -10.48 8.84 -10.94
N PRO A 184 -11.43 9.79 -11.04
CA PRO A 184 -11.65 10.78 -9.99
C PRO A 184 -11.84 10.11 -8.62
N THR A 185 -11.35 10.74 -7.55
CA THR A 185 -11.37 10.15 -6.21
C THR A 185 -12.77 9.73 -5.77
N ALA A 186 -13.80 10.51 -6.11
CA ALA A 186 -15.19 10.17 -5.79
C ALA A 186 -15.65 8.88 -6.48
N GLU A 187 -15.29 8.69 -7.75
CA GLU A 187 -15.59 7.49 -8.50
C GLU A 187 -14.84 6.28 -7.94
N LEU A 188 -13.55 6.42 -7.61
CA LEU A 188 -12.76 5.37 -6.97
C LEU A 188 -13.36 4.93 -5.64
N VAL A 189 -13.86 5.86 -4.83
CA VAL A 189 -14.58 5.57 -3.58
C VAL A 189 -15.80 4.69 -3.86
N GLU A 190 -16.65 5.05 -4.85
CA GLU A 190 -17.84 4.26 -5.19
C GLU A 190 -17.47 2.87 -5.73
N GLN A 191 -16.46 2.78 -6.59
CA GLN A 191 -15.97 1.49 -7.09
C GLN A 191 -15.52 0.57 -5.94
N CYS A 192 -14.75 1.12 -4.98
CA CYS A 192 -14.29 0.35 -3.81
C CYS A 192 -15.46 -0.08 -2.91
N LEU A 193 -16.41 0.80 -2.65
CA LEU A 193 -17.58 0.46 -1.83
C LEU A 193 -18.45 -0.63 -2.48
N ARG A 194 -18.61 -0.63 -3.81
CA ARG A 194 -19.28 -1.71 -4.53
C ARG A 194 -18.50 -3.03 -4.49
N ALA A 195 -17.18 -2.98 -4.56
CA ALA A 195 -16.33 -4.16 -4.57
C ALA A 195 -16.33 -4.93 -3.23
N ILE A 196 -16.60 -4.24 -2.12
CA ILE A 196 -16.60 -4.82 -0.77
C ILE A 196 -18.00 -5.08 -0.20
N GLY A 197 -19.03 -4.77 -0.94
CA GLY A 197 -20.39 -4.99 -0.59
C GLY A 197 -21.44 -4.93 -0.32
#